data_49118500ac541c00a0d4cdab33e1f61e
#
_entry.id   49118500ac541c00a0d4cdab33e1f61e
#
_cell.length_a   1.000
_cell.length_b   1.000
_cell.length_c   1.000
_cell.angle_alpha   90.00
_cell.angle_beta   90.00
_cell.angle_gamma   90.00
#
_symmetry.space_group_name_H-M   'P 1'
#
loop_
_entity.id
_entity.type
_entity.pdbx_description
1 polymer ?
#
loop_
_entity_poly.entity_id
_entity_poly.type
_entity_poly.pdbx_seq_one_letter_code
_entity_poly.pdbx_strand_id
1 'polypeptide(L)'
;TLEVDRAGRFDVERARAADIPQRYWSILQKGERVEYEGRILTPDMVLGPSRKGLKVTYCTDTRPTDSIRNNARGSDLFICEGMYGEKDKLKKAKEYKHMTFYEAARLAKEAEVGELWLTHYSPSLNHPEEFLEDTRAIFPRTVTARDE
;
A
#
# COMPACT_ATOMS: atom_id res chain seq x y z
N THR A 1 3.18 -1.41 8.09
CA THR A 1 2.25 -1.76 7.01
C THR A 1 0.83 -1.66 7.50
N LEU A 2 -0.03 -1.01 6.72
CA LEU A 2 -1.48 -0.97 6.87
C LEU A 2 -2.08 -1.75 5.71
N GLU A 3 -2.99 -2.67 6.01
CA GLU A 3 -3.72 -3.45 5.01
C GLU A 3 -5.21 -3.37 5.30
N VAL A 4 -6.00 -3.07 4.27
CA VAL A 4 -7.46 -2.94 4.37
C VAL A 4 -8.09 -3.90 3.38
N ASP A 5 -8.76 -4.92 3.91
CA ASP A 5 -9.51 -5.87 3.10
C ASP A 5 -10.73 -5.21 2.44
N ARG A 6 -11.07 -5.64 1.25
CA ARG A 6 -12.26 -5.17 0.53
C ARG A 6 -13.19 -6.34 0.27
N ALA A 7 -14.34 -6.31 0.92
CA ALA A 7 -15.42 -7.23 0.65
C ALA A 7 -15.88 -7.17 -0.83
N GLY A 8 -16.53 -8.20 -1.29
CA GLY A 8 -17.20 -8.24 -2.58
C GLY A 8 -18.21 -7.09 -2.73
N ARG A 9 -18.57 -6.77 -3.96
CA ARG A 9 -19.66 -5.83 -4.21
C ARG A 9 -20.98 -6.48 -3.77
N PHE A 10 -21.86 -5.65 -3.19
CA PHE A 10 -23.24 -6.08 -2.93
C PHE A 10 -23.94 -6.38 -4.26
N ASP A 11 -24.58 -7.53 -4.31
CA ASP A 11 -25.30 -8.04 -5.48
C ASP A 11 -26.82 -8.03 -5.18
N VAL A 12 -27.50 -7.07 -5.77
CA VAL A 12 -28.93 -6.87 -5.56
C VAL A 12 -29.75 -8.06 -6.08
N GLU A 13 -29.34 -8.64 -7.20
CA GLU A 13 -30.07 -9.78 -7.79
C GLU A 13 -29.95 -11.03 -6.92
N ARG A 14 -28.78 -11.28 -6.34
CA ARG A 14 -28.58 -12.37 -5.36
C ARG A 14 -29.41 -12.14 -4.11
N ALA A 15 -29.46 -10.90 -3.60
CA ALA A 15 -30.25 -10.56 -2.42
C ALA A 15 -31.76 -10.77 -2.67
N ARG A 16 -32.25 -10.40 -3.86
CA ARG A 16 -33.63 -10.62 -4.28
C ARG A 16 -33.94 -12.10 -4.48
N ALA A 17 -33.06 -12.82 -5.17
CA ALA A 17 -33.23 -14.25 -5.40
C ALA A 17 -33.24 -15.08 -4.10
N ALA A 18 -32.57 -14.59 -3.06
CA ALA A 18 -32.56 -15.19 -1.72
C ALA A 18 -33.70 -14.71 -0.81
N ASP A 19 -34.63 -13.90 -1.32
CA ASP A 19 -35.73 -13.28 -0.57
C ASP A 19 -35.28 -12.55 0.70
N ILE A 20 -34.19 -11.79 0.57
CA ILE A 20 -33.63 -11.01 1.68
C ILE A 20 -34.25 -9.61 1.70
N PRO A 21 -34.98 -9.23 2.77
CA PRO A 21 -35.56 -7.90 2.87
C PRO A 21 -34.52 -6.79 2.84
N GLN A 22 -34.82 -5.72 2.11
CA GLN A 22 -33.90 -4.60 1.88
C GLN A 22 -33.35 -3.98 3.18
N ARG A 23 -34.13 -4.01 4.28
CA ARG A 23 -33.69 -3.50 5.60
C ARG A 23 -32.46 -4.18 6.14
N TYR A 24 -32.12 -5.40 5.70
CA TYR A 24 -30.93 -6.15 6.14
C TYR A 24 -29.73 -6.01 5.21
N TRP A 25 -29.88 -5.41 4.02
CA TRP A 25 -28.82 -5.33 3.02
C TRP A 25 -27.59 -4.60 3.52
N SER A 26 -27.75 -3.46 4.21
CA SER A 26 -26.63 -2.69 4.75
C SER A 26 -25.88 -3.43 5.86
N ILE A 27 -26.58 -4.24 6.64
CA ILE A 27 -26.00 -5.05 7.72
C ILE A 27 -25.12 -6.15 7.11
N LEU A 28 -25.67 -6.88 6.15
CA LEU A 28 -24.96 -7.93 5.43
C LEU A 28 -23.76 -7.37 4.63
N GLN A 29 -23.91 -6.18 4.03
CA GLN A 29 -22.82 -5.51 3.32
C GLN A 29 -21.65 -5.15 4.23
N LYS A 30 -21.91 -4.87 5.51
CA LYS A 30 -20.89 -4.60 6.53
C LYS A 30 -20.20 -5.87 7.06
N GLY A 31 -20.66 -7.05 6.64
CA GLY A 31 -20.08 -8.32 7.07
C GLY A 31 -20.76 -8.95 8.28
N GLU A 32 -21.89 -8.38 8.73
CA GLU A 32 -22.63 -8.89 9.88
C GLU A 32 -23.64 -9.95 9.44
N ARG A 33 -24.03 -10.82 10.37
CA ARG A 33 -25.06 -11.85 10.16
C ARG A 33 -26.37 -11.38 10.76
N VAL A 34 -27.48 -11.85 10.19
CA VAL A 34 -28.83 -11.52 10.66
C VAL A 34 -29.67 -12.78 10.74
N GLU A 35 -30.41 -12.95 11.82
CA GLU A 35 -31.46 -13.96 11.91
C GLU A 35 -32.80 -13.38 11.42
N TYR A 36 -33.40 -14.05 10.47
CA TYR A 36 -34.69 -13.65 9.90
C TYR A 36 -35.52 -14.89 9.56
N GLU A 37 -36.72 -14.98 10.11
CA GLU A 37 -37.71 -16.08 9.88
C GLU A 37 -37.08 -17.48 10.06
N GLY A 38 -36.28 -17.66 11.13
CA GLY A 38 -35.62 -18.93 11.44
C GLY A 38 -34.45 -19.28 10.50
N ARG A 39 -34.02 -18.36 9.63
CA ARG A 39 -32.82 -18.46 8.77
C ARG A 39 -31.76 -17.52 9.25
N ILE A 40 -30.49 -17.95 9.15
CA ILE A 40 -29.34 -17.08 9.34
C ILE A 40 -28.93 -16.55 7.96
N LEU A 41 -29.08 -15.24 7.78
CA LEU A 41 -28.60 -14.53 6.59
C LEU A 41 -27.14 -14.16 6.79
N THR A 42 -26.30 -14.45 5.79
CA THR A 42 -24.85 -14.23 5.84
C THR A 42 -24.38 -13.35 4.69
N PRO A 43 -23.26 -12.62 4.85
CA PRO A 43 -22.72 -11.73 3.82
C PRO A 43 -22.47 -12.39 2.46
N ASP A 44 -22.02 -13.65 2.44
CA ASP A 44 -21.75 -14.41 1.22
C ASP A 44 -23.00 -14.64 0.36
N MET A 45 -24.20 -14.58 0.94
CA MET A 45 -25.47 -14.68 0.20
C MET A 45 -25.71 -13.48 -0.71
N VAL A 46 -25.14 -12.32 -0.38
CA VAL A 46 -25.40 -11.04 -1.06
C VAL A 46 -24.14 -10.36 -1.60
N LEU A 47 -22.97 -10.84 -1.26
CA LEU A 47 -21.71 -10.28 -1.74
C LEU A 47 -21.17 -11.12 -2.90
N GLY A 48 -20.64 -10.43 -3.91
CA GLY A 48 -19.85 -11.03 -4.96
C GLY A 48 -18.47 -11.49 -4.46
N PRO A 49 -17.57 -11.93 -5.35
CA PRO A 49 -16.22 -12.35 -4.97
C PRO A 49 -15.48 -11.22 -4.27
N SER A 50 -14.59 -11.59 -3.33
CA SER A 50 -13.72 -10.63 -2.64
C SER A 50 -12.90 -9.84 -3.66
N ARG A 51 -12.68 -8.57 -3.37
CA ARG A 51 -11.86 -7.68 -4.21
C ARG A 51 -10.48 -7.53 -3.61
N LYS A 52 -9.49 -7.24 -4.46
CA LYS A 52 -8.16 -6.89 -3.97
C LYS A 52 -8.28 -5.75 -2.93
N GLY A 53 -7.73 -5.95 -1.75
CA GLY A 53 -7.61 -4.94 -0.70
C GLY A 53 -6.66 -3.80 -1.09
N LEU A 54 -6.43 -2.89 -0.17
CA LEU A 54 -5.43 -1.84 -0.28
C LEU A 54 -4.35 -2.09 0.76
N LYS A 55 -3.09 -2.02 0.33
CA LYS A 55 -1.93 -2.19 1.19
C LYS A 55 -1.00 -1.01 1.06
N VAL A 56 -0.68 -0.37 2.19
CA VAL A 56 0.30 0.72 2.27
C VAL A 56 1.38 0.33 3.26
N THR A 57 2.63 0.43 2.84
CA THR A 57 3.78 0.25 3.73
C THR A 57 4.53 1.56 3.85
N TYR A 58 4.83 1.95 5.09
CA TYR A 58 5.65 3.12 5.42
C TYR A 58 6.90 2.68 6.17
N CYS A 59 8.05 3.19 5.77
CA CYS A 59 9.30 3.02 6.52
C CYS A 59 10.17 4.28 6.44
N THR A 60 10.85 4.56 7.54
CA THR A 60 11.73 5.72 7.70
C THR A 60 12.88 5.40 8.66
N ASP A 61 13.92 6.22 8.67
CA ASP A 61 15.07 6.15 9.57
C ASP A 61 15.72 4.76 9.62
N THR A 62 15.99 4.15 8.47
CA THR A 62 16.49 2.77 8.41
C THR A 62 17.33 2.47 7.18
N ARG A 63 18.18 1.46 7.31
CA ARG A 63 18.86 0.80 6.19
C ARG A 63 17.92 -0.22 5.51
N PRO A 64 18.16 -0.57 4.24
CA PRO A 64 17.47 -1.67 3.59
C PRO A 64 17.60 -2.96 4.39
N THR A 65 16.48 -3.64 4.62
CA THR A 65 16.44 -4.95 5.28
C THR A 65 15.47 -5.89 4.57
N ASP A 66 15.66 -7.18 4.75
CA ASP A 66 14.73 -8.21 4.26
C ASP A 66 13.34 -8.06 4.89
N SER A 67 13.28 -7.62 6.14
CA SER A 67 12.01 -7.36 6.82
C SER A 67 11.19 -6.29 6.11
N ILE A 68 11.82 -5.17 5.70
CA ILE A 68 11.14 -4.10 4.96
C ILE A 68 10.65 -4.64 3.63
N ARG A 69 11.51 -5.34 2.87
CA ARG A 69 11.14 -5.94 1.59
C ARG A 69 9.94 -6.89 1.72
N ASN A 70 9.97 -7.76 2.72
CA ASN A 70 8.91 -8.73 2.94
C ASN A 70 7.58 -8.06 3.35
N ASN A 71 7.62 -7.06 4.22
CA ASN A 71 6.44 -6.29 4.62
C ASN A 71 5.87 -5.45 3.47
N ALA A 72 6.74 -4.85 2.63
CA ALA A 72 6.33 -4.05 1.49
C ALA A 72 5.80 -4.88 0.31
N ARG A 73 6.04 -6.19 0.30
CA ARG A 73 5.65 -7.06 -0.83
C ARG A 73 4.20 -6.87 -1.25
N GLY A 74 4.01 -6.51 -2.53
CA GLY A 74 2.70 -6.32 -3.13
C GLY A 74 1.91 -5.13 -2.60
N SER A 75 2.54 -4.19 -1.87
CA SER A 75 1.88 -2.95 -1.45
C SER A 75 1.45 -2.14 -2.66
N ASP A 76 0.26 -1.55 -2.59
CA ASP A 76 -0.21 -0.61 -3.62
C ASP A 76 0.61 0.69 -3.56
N LEU A 77 0.98 1.10 -2.35
CA LEU A 77 1.85 2.24 -2.10
C LEU A 77 2.93 1.87 -1.07
N PHE A 78 4.18 2.17 -1.41
CA PHE A 78 5.32 2.09 -0.51
C PHE A 78 5.89 3.49 -0.28
N ILE A 79 5.71 4.02 0.93
CA ILE A 79 6.29 5.28 1.37
C ILE A 79 7.60 4.94 2.08
N CYS A 80 8.70 5.40 1.54
CA CYS A 80 10.02 5.04 2.03
C CYS A 80 10.91 6.27 2.16
N GLU A 81 11.78 6.27 3.16
CA GLU A 81 12.82 7.27 3.22
C GLU A 81 13.69 7.24 1.96
N GLY A 82 14.17 8.42 1.58
CA GLY A 82 15.21 8.63 0.62
C GLY A 82 16.04 9.80 1.08
N MET A 83 16.92 9.58 2.06
CA MET A 83 17.70 10.66 2.68
C MET A 83 18.63 11.34 1.66
N TYR A 84 19.19 10.59 0.72
CA TYR A 84 20.18 11.08 -0.23
C TYR A 84 19.82 10.69 -1.66
N GLY A 85 19.77 11.69 -2.56
CA GLY A 85 19.61 11.50 -3.99
C GLY A 85 20.92 11.28 -4.74
N GLU A 86 22.03 11.79 -4.20
CA GLU A 86 23.34 11.74 -4.84
C GLU A 86 23.96 10.34 -4.75
N LYS A 87 24.53 9.86 -5.87
CA LYS A 87 25.14 8.52 -5.98
C LYS A 87 26.37 8.32 -5.07
N ASP A 88 27.12 9.38 -4.83
CA ASP A 88 28.32 9.35 -3.98
C ASP A 88 28.01 9.31 -2.48
N LYS A 89 26.76 9.57 -2.08
CA LYS A 89 26.32 9.59 -0.67
C LYS A 89 26.05 8.21 -0.07
N LEU A 90 26.21 7.13 -0.82
CA LEU A 90 25.96 5.77 -0.30
C LEU A 90 26.77 5.46 0.97
N LYS A 91 28.03 5.90 1.03
CA LYS A 91 28.86 5.72 2.23
C LYS A 91 28.28 6.45 3.43
N LYS A 92 27.84 7.70 3.23
CA LYS A 92 27.19 8.53 4.24
C LYS A 92 25.86 7.92 4.69
N ALA A 93 25.05 7.43 3.76
CA ALA A 93 23.79 6.74 4.07
C ALA A 93 24.04 5.50 4.98
N LYS A 94 25.08 4.71 4.72
CA LYS A 94 25.46 3.59 5.58
C LYS A 94 25.91 4.02 6.97
N GLU A 95 26.72 5.06 7.07
CA GLU A 95 27.25 5.61 8.32
C GLU A 95 26.14 6.11 9.23
N TYR A 96 25.19 6.88 8.67
CA TYR A 96 24.08 7.47 9.41
C TYR A 96 22.82 6.59 9.44
N LYS A 97 22.88 5.35 8.92
CA LYS A 97 21.82 4.35 8.92
C LYS A 97 20.55 4.76 8.14
N HIS A 98 20.73 5.51 7.07
CA HIS A 98 19.68 5.91 6.14
C HIS A 98 19.80 5.23 4.77
N MET A 99 18.85 5.49 3.87
CA MET A 99 18.86 5.00 2.50
C MET A 99 19.13 6.10 1.48
N THR A 100 19.69 5.69 0.34
CA THR A 100 19.65 6.48 -0.88
C THR A 100 18.38 6.22 -1.67
N PHE A 101 18.00 7.12 -2.58
CA PHE A 101 16.90 6.94 -3.51
C PHE A 101 17.00 5.61 -4.27
N TYR A 102 18.20 5.24 -4.67
CA TYR A 102 18.46 4.01 -5.44
C TYR A 102 18.27 2.73 -4.63
N GLU A 103 18.56 2.78 -3.33
CA GLU A 103 18.31 1.66 -2.42
C GLU A 103 16.82 1.49 -2.17
N ALA A 104 16.08 2.59 -1.95
CA ALA A 104 14.64 2.57 -1.81
C ALA A 104 13.95 2.05 -3.09
N ALA A 105 14.41 2.50 -4.27
CA ALA A 105 13.89 2.03 -5.56
C ALA A 105 14.15 0.53 -5.79
N ARG A 106 15.30 0.01 -5.37
CA ARG A 106 15.58 -1.44 -5.43
C ARG A 106 14.65 -2.24 -4.52
N LEU A 107 14.43 -1.79 -3.28
CA LEU A 107 13.46 -2.40 -2.37
C LEU A 107 12.05 -2.43 -2.99
N ALA A 108 11.61 -1.31 -3.58
CA ALA A 108 10.32 -1.19 -4.23
C ALA A 108 10.17 -2.19 -5.39
N LYS A 109 11.20 -2.32 -6.21
CA LYS A 109 11.25 -3.27 -7.33
C LYS A 109 11.21 -4.71 -6.85
N GLU A 110 12.03 -5.09 -5.87
CA GLU A 110 12.11 -6.44 -5.32
C GLU A 110 10.83 -6.84 -4.56
N ALA A 111 10.17 -5.88 -3.93
CA ALA A 111 8.90 -6.07 -3.24
C ALA A 111 7.68 -6.01 -4.18
N GLU A 112 7.87 -5.72 -5.47
CA GLU A 112 6.80 -5.63 -6.47
C GLU A 112 5.66 -4.69 -6.05
N VAL A 113 6.01 -3.51 -5.51
CA VAL A 113 5.03 -2.52 -5.06
C VAL A 113 4.36 -1.81 -6.23
N GLY A 114 3.18 -1.24 -5.97
CA GLY A 114 2.44 -0.47 -6.95
C GLY A 114 3.11 0.86 -7.29
N GLU A 115 3.50 1.61 -6.30
CA GLU A 115 4.11 2.94 -6.40
C GLU A 115 5.08 3.16 -5.23
N LEU A 116 6.16 3.91 -5.46
CA LEU A 116 7.10 4.33 -4.44
C LEU A 116 7.03 5.85 -4.25
N TRP A 117 6.77 6.29 -3.03
CA TRP A 117 6.91 7.68 -2.62
C TRP A 117 8.15 7.83 -1.75
N LEU A 118 9.08 8.66 -2.21
CA LEU A 118 10.27 9.03 -1.44
C LEU A 118 9.95 10.20 -0.51
N THR A 119 10.39 10.09 0.72
CA THR A 119 10.22 11.09 1.78
C THR A 119 11.49 11.21 2.61
N HIS A 120 11.46 12.02 3.67
CA HIS A 120 12.52 12.11 4.67
C HIS A 120 13.89 12.46 4.07
N TYR A 121 13.91 13.53 3.28
CA TYR A 121 15.13 14.01 2.62
C TYR A 121 16.10 14.64 3.59
N SER A 122 17.41 14.58 3.27
CA SER A 122 18.43 15.38 3.95
C SER A 122 18.07 16.86 3.88
N PRO A 123 18.21 17.62 4.97
CA PRO A 123 18.02 19.07 4.92
C PRO A 123 18.89 19.81 3.88
N SER A 124 19.96 19.16 3.40
CA SER A 124 20.81 19.69 2.33
C SER A 124 20.31 19.37 0.92
N LEU A 125 19.26 18.54 0.79
CA LEU A 125 18.70 18.12 -0.50
C LEU A 125 17.52 19.02 -0.87
N ASN A 126 17.81 20.14 -1.54
CA ASN A 126 16.81 21.13 -1.89
C ASN A 126 15.91 20.76 -3.08
N HIS A 127 16.44 19.94 -4.00
CA HIS A 127 15.79 19.57 -5.26
C HIS A 127 15.80 18.05 -5.45
N PRO A 128 14.97 17.30 -4.70
CA PRO A 128 14.91 15.84 -4.80
C PRO A 128 14.51 15.34 -6.19
N GLU A 129 13.75 16.15 -6.94
CA GLU A 129 13.33 15.84 -8.31
C GLU A 129 14.46 15.66 -9.32
N GLU A 130 15.61 16.28 -9.09
CA GLU A 130 16.79 16.17 -9.97
C GLU A 130 17.34 14.73 -10.06
N PHE A 131 17.03 13.89 -9.07
CA PHE A 131 17.49 12.50 -9.01
C PHE A 131 16.45 11.49 -9.45
N LEU A 132 15.23 11.95 -9.86
CA LEU A 132 14.13 11.07 -10.23
C LEU A 132 14.39 10.28 -11.50
N GLU A 133 15.06 10.85 -12.51
CA GLU A 133 15.33 10.15 -13.78
C GLU A 133 16.12 8.87 -13.52
N ASP A 134 17.25 8.98 -12.83
CA ASP A 134 18.09 7.83 -12.48
C ASP A 134 17.39 6.83 -11.55
N THR A 135 16.57 7.33 -10.63
CA THR A 135 15.80 6.49 -9.70
C THR A 135 14.71 5.72 -10.44
N ARG A 136 14.01 6.37 -11.37
CA ARG A 136 12.98 5.77 -12.23
C ARG A 136 13.53 4.75 -13.22
N ALA A 137 14.80 4.82 -13.55
CA ALA A 137 15.48 3.78 -14.31
C ALA A 137 15.51 2.43 -13.54
N ILE A 138 15.46 2.46 -12.22
CA ILE A 138 15.37 1.27 -11.35
C ILE A 138 13.92 0.89 -11.10
N PHE A 139 13.09 1.85 -10.69
CA PHE A 139 11.66 1.67 -10.43
C PHE A 139 10.85 2.83 -11.03
N PRO A 140 10.19 2.62 -12.19
CA PRO A 140 9.57 3.71 -12.96
C PRO A 140 8.48 4.50 -12.22
N ARG A 141 7.72 3.84 -11.33
CA ARG A 141 6.64 4.49 -10.56
C ARG A 141 7.15 5.05 -9.23
N THR A 142 8.20 5.89 -9.33
CA THR A 142 8.76 6.63 -8.19
C THR A 142 8.35 8.09 -8.24
N VAL A 143 7.94 8.61 -7.10
CA VAL A 143 7.56 10.01 -6.87
C VAL A 143 8.36 10.57 -5.69
N THR A 144 8.79 11.82 -5.79
CA THR A 144 9.26 12.58 -4.63
C THR A 144 8.08 13.24 -3.96
N ALA A 145 7.74 12.78 -2.74
CA ALA A 145 6.68 13.41 -1.96
C ALA A 145 7.16 14.76 -1.41
N ARG A 146 6.22 15.69 -1.26
CA ARG A 146 6.45 17.00 -0.65
C ARG A 146 5.45 17.18 0.48
N ASP A 147 5.92 17.78 1.58
CA ASP A 147 5.04 18.33 2.60
C ASP A 147 4.52 19.69 2.07
N GLU A 148 3.20 19.84 1.97
CA GLU A 148 2.56 21.09 1.60
C GLU A 148 2.28 21.95 2.84
#